data_eabc3ec56b8a506f571c551949c50145
#
_entry.id   eabc3ec56b8a506f571c551949c50145
#
_cell.length_a   1.000
_cell.length_b   1.000
_cell.length_c   1.000
_cell.angle_alpha   90.00
_cell.angle_beta   90.00
_cell.angle_gamma   90.00
#
_symmetry.space_group_name_H-M   'P 1'
#
loop_
_entity.id
_entity.type
_entity.pdbx_description
1 polymer ?
#
loop_
_entity_poly.entity_id
_entity_poly.type
_entity_poly.pdbx_seq_one_letter_code
_entity_poly.pdbx_strand_id
1 'polypeptide(L)' 'MRDQALFDKIDLHLIRVLHTVLTERSVSRAAVRLGMHQPAVSAALKRLRDLAGDPLLVRSGASMMPTDAALRMVEPAG' A
#
# COMPACT_ATOMS: atom_id res chain seq x y z
N MET A 1 -6.84 22.43 0.98
CA MET A 1 -7.06 22.54 -0.37
C MET A 1 -5.97 22.00 -1.17
N ARG A 2 -4.86 22.65 -1.25
CA ARG A 2 -3.74 22.11 -1.94
C ARG A 2 -3.28 20.81 -1.38
N ASP A 3 -3.28 20.72 -0.06
CA ASP A 3 -2.89 19.51 0.63
C ASP A 3 -3.81 18.37 0.29
N GLN A 4 -5.07 18.64 0.15
CA GLN A 4 -6.04 17.63 -0.16
C GLN A 4 -5.85 17.09 -1.58
N ALA A 5 -5.59 17.97 -2.53
CA ALA A 5 -5.37 17.53 -3.89
C ALA A 5 -4.12 16.69 -4.01
N LEU A 6 -3.07 17.09 -3.32
CA LEU A 6 -1.83 16.34 -3.32
C LEU A 6 -2.01 14.99 -2.66
N PHE A 7 -2.73 14.98 -1.56
CA PHE A 7 -3.00 13.77 -0.81
C PHE A 7 -3.81 12.78 -1.66
N ASP A 8 -4.84 13.27 -2.32
CA ASP A 8 -5.68 12.43 -3.17
C ASP A 8 -4.87 11.81 -4.30
N LYS A 9 -3.99 12.59 -4.87
CA LYS A 9 -3.17 12.11 -5.96
C LYS A 9 -2.21 11.02 -5.51
N ILE A 10 -1.61 11.22 -4.36
CA ILE A 10 -0.71 10.24 -3.79
C ILE A 10 -1.48 9.00 -3.41
N ASP A 11 -2.66 9.17 -2.85
CA ASP A 11 -3.48 8.05 -2.42
C ASP A 11 -3.87 7.11 -3.55
N LEU A 12 -4.27 7.65 -4.67
CA LEU A 12 -4.71 6.80 -5.77
C LEU A 12 -3.64 5.81 -6.18
N HIS A 13 -2.41 6.28 -6.30
CA HIS A 13 -1.32 5.40 -6.67
C HIS A 13 -0.90 4.48 -5.53
N LEU A 14 -0.75 5.05 -4.35
CA LEU A 14 -0.26 4.29 -3.20
C LEU A 14 -1.25 3.24 -2.74
N ILE A 15 -2.54 3.58 -2.77
CA ILE A 15 -3.57 2.62 -2.39
C ILE A 15 -3.62 1.46 -3.36
N ARG A 16 -3.41 1.74 -4.63
CA ARG A 16 -3.35 0.69 -5.63
C ARG A 16 -2.20 -0.25 -5.35
N VAL A 17 -1.04 0.31 -5.01
CA VAL A 17 0.13 -0.49 -4.66
C VAL A 17 -0.19 -1.35 -3.44
N LEU A 18 -0.74 -0.74 -2.40
CA LEU A 18 -1.07 -1.47 -1.19
C LEU A 18 -2.06 -2.58 -1.46
N HIS A 19 -3.11 -2.28 -2.20
CA HIS A 19 -4.13 -3.27 -2.52
C HIS A 19 -3.52 -4.47 -3.25
N THR A 20 -2.64 -4.19 -4.19
CA THR A 20 -2.01 -5.25 -4.97
C THR A 20 -1.09 -6.11 -4.09
N VAL A 21 -0.32 -5.47 -3.22
CA VAL A 21 0.54 -6.20 -2.30
C VAL A 21 -0.28 -7.10 -1.39
N LEU A 22 -1.40 -6.60 -0.88
CA LEU A 22 -2.26 -7.39 -0.01
C LEU A 22 -2.90 -8.55 -0.76
N THR A 23 -3.30 -8.32 -1.99
CA THR A 23 -3.91 -9.36 -2.81
C THR A 23 -2.91 -10.46 -3.12
N GLU A 24 -1.71 -10.07 -3.51
CA GLU A 24 -0.67 -11.03 -3.88
C GLU A 24 0.06 -11.61 -2.67
N ARG A 25 -0.01 -10.91 -1.55
CA ARG A 25 0.69 -11.27 -0.32
C ARG A 25 2.20 -11.37 -0.56
N SER A 26 2.70 -10.58 -1.48
CA SER A 26 4.11 -10.62 -1.86
C SER A 26 4.44 -9.33 -2.58
N VAL A 27 5.52 -8.69 -2.14
CA VAL A 27 6.00 -7.48 -2.79
C VAL A 27 6.51 -7.81 -4.19
N SER A 28 7.19 -8.92 -4.32
CA SER A 28 7.72 -9.34 -5.63
C SER A 28 6.62 -9.56 -6.65
N ARG A 29 5.60 -10.29 -6.25
CA ARG A 29 4.48 -10.57 -7.16
C ARG A 29 3.69 -9.31 -7.46
N ALA A 30 3.53 -8.46 -6.46
CA ALA A 30 2.82 -7.22 -6.67
C ALA A 30 3.56 -6.36 -7.68
N ALA A 31 4.88 -6.33 -7.60
CA ALA A 31 5.68 -5.55 -8.55
C ALA A 31 5.45 -6.03 -9.97
N VAL A 32 5.46 -7.34 -10.18
CA VAL A 32 5.20 -7.90 -11.49
C VAL A 32 3.82 -7.49 -11.98
N ARG A 33 2.84 -7.62 -11.13
CA ARG A 33 1.46 -7.31 -11.49
C ARG A 33 1.28 -5.84 -11.82
N LEU A 34 1.99 -4.98 -11.11
CA LEU A 34 1.90 -3.54 -11.32
C LEU A 34 2.77 -3.05 -12.45
N GLY A 35 3.63 -3.90 -12.97
CA GLY A 35 4.58 -3.47 -13.99
C GLY A 35 5.62 -2.54 -13.41
N MET A 36 5.97 -2.72 -12.14
CA MET A 36 6.93 -1.87 -11.45
C MET A 36 8.11 -2.70 -11.00
N HIS A 37 9.23 -2.03 -10.74
CA HIS A 37 10.36 -2.71 -10.13
C HIS A 37 10.11 -2.84 -8.63
N GLN A 38 10.59 -3.92 -8.05
CA GLN A 38 10.37 -4.18 -6.64
C GLN A 38 10.80 -3.03 -5.72
N PRO A 39 11.96 -2.38 -5.93
CA PRO A 39 12.31 -1.25 -5.09
C PRO A 39 11.30 -0.10 -5.16
N ALA A 40 10.66 0.08 -6.31
CA ALA A 40 9.64 1.12 -6.44
C ALA A 40 8.41 0.79 -5.61
N VAL A 41 8.03 -0.49 -5.57
CA VAL A 41 6.90 -0.92 -4.76
C VAL A 41 7.22 -0.72 -3.28
N SER A 42 8.43 -1.10 -2.87
CA SER A 42 8.86 -0.92 -1.49
C SER A 42 8.88 0.54 -1.08
N ALA A 43 9.33 1.41 -1.98
CA ALA A 43 9.37 2.84 -1.71
C ALA A 43 7.95 3.40 -1.56
N ALA A 44 7.04 2.94 -2.40
CA ALA A 44 5.65 3.38 -2.31
C ALA A 44 5.02 2.96 -0.98
N LEU A 45 5.30 1.73 -0.56
CA LEU A 45 4.79 1.26 0.72
C LEU A 45 5.34 2.06 1.89
N LYS A 46 6.63 2.39 1.83
CA LYS A 46 7.24 3.19 2.88
C LYS A 46 6.58 4.55 2.97
N ARG A 47 6.36 5.16 1.82
CA ARG A 47 5.70 6.46 1.77
C ARG A 47 4.30 6.39 2.35
N LEU A 48 3.59 5.34 2.01
CA LEU A 48 2.24 5.15 2.52
C LEU A 48 2.24 4.97 4.03
N ARG A 49 3.20 4.20 4.55
CA ARG A 49 3.31 4.02 5.99
C ARG A 49 3.58 5.35 6.69
N ASP A 50 4.45 6.17 6.09
CA ASP A 50 4.75 7.48 6.67
C ASP A 50 3.51 8.37 6.68
N LEU A 51 2.76 8.36 5.60
CA LEU A 51 1.56 9.17 5.50
C LEU A 51 0.47 8.70 6.45
N ALA A 52 0.34 7.40 6.61
CA ALA A 52 -0.69 6.83 7.48
C ALA A 52 -0.29 6.82 8.95
N GLY A 53 0.99 6.92 9.22
CA GLY A 53 1.47 6.81 10.59
C GLY A 53 1.22 5.41 11.14
N ASP A 54 1.27 4.40 10.29
CA ASP A 54 0.92 3.03 10.64
C ASP A 54 1.78 2.09 9.82
N PRO A 55 2.19 0.94 10.36
CA PRO A 55 3.01 0.00 9.60
C PRO A 55 2.30 -0.62 8.39
N LEU A 56 0.98 -0.66 8.40
CA LEU A 56 0.13 -1.18 7.34
C LEU A 56 0.29 -2.66 7.06
N LEU A 57 1.51 -3.17 7.08
CA LEU A 57 1.79 -4.58 6.88
C LEU A 57 2.63 -5.08 8.02
N VAL A 58 2.25 -6.20 8.59
CA VAL A 58 3.02 -6.83 9.67
C VAL A 58 3.28 -8.26 9.29
N ARG A 59 4.40 -8.77 9.72
CA ARG A 59 4.76 -10.13 9.43
C ARG A 59 4.10 -11.07 10.41
N SER A 60 3.50 -12.11 9.89
CA SER A 60 2.87 -13.12 10.71
C SER A 60 3.33 -14.46 10.16
N GLY A 61 4.36 -15.05 10.80
CA GLY A 61 4.98 -16.24 10.28
C GLY A 61 5.63 -15.95 8.94
N ALA A 62 5.28 -16.71 7.92
CA ALA A 62 5.84 -16.52 6.59
C ALA A 62 5.00 -15.58 5.74
N SER A 63 3.91 -15.07 6.28
CA SER A 63 2.99 -14.22 5.53
C SER A 63 3.06 -12.79 5.98
N MET A 64 2.52 -11.91 5.13
CA MET A 64 2.33 -10.52 5.49
C MET A 64 0.83 -10.31 5.72
N MET A 65 0.50 -9.67 6.82
CA MET A 65 -0.89 -9.42 7.19
C MET A 65 -1.14 -7.93 7.23
N PRO A 66 -2.31 -7.49 6.80
CA PRO A 66 -2.65 -6.08 6.87
C PRO A 66 -3.04 -5.68 8.28
N THR A 67 -2.74 -4.43 8.63
CA THR A 67 -3.26 -3.85 9.87
C THR A 67 -4.69 -3.38 9.61
N ASP A 68 -5.40 -3.02 10.67
CA ASP A 68 -6.74 -2.47 10.51
C ASP A 68 -6.72 -1.21 9.67
N ALA A 69 -5.69 -0.39 9.85
CA ALA A 69 -5.57 0.82 9.05
C ALA A 69 -5.42 0.49 7.58
N ALA A 70 -4.63 -0.53 7.26
CA ALA A 70 -4.44 -0.94 5.88
C ALA A 70 -5.75 -1.44 5.27
N LEU A 71 -6.50 -2.22 6.03
CA LEU A 71 -7.76 -2.74 5.55
C LEU A 71 -8.75 -1.63 5.24
N ARG A 72 -8.79 -0.61 6.08
CA ARG A 72 -9.67 0.53 5.85
C ARG A 72 -9.28 1.31 4.61
N MET A 73 -7.99 1.37 4.32
CA MET A 73 -7.52 2.13 3.18
C MET A 73 -7.88 1.47 1.85
N VAL A 74 -7.93 0.13 1.82
CA VAL A 74 -8.22 -0.58 0.59
C VAL A 74 -9.66 -1.05 0.49
N GLU A 75 -10.41 -0.90 1.54
CA GLU A 75 -11.80 -1.30 1.58
C GLU A 75 -12.63 -0.39 0.69
N PRO A 76 -13.52 -0.94 -0.12
CA PRO A 76 -14.34 -0.08 -0.98
C PRO A 76 -15.20 0.83 -0.12
N ALA A 77 -15.28 2.06 -0.55
CA ALA A 77 -16.12 3.02 0.14
C ALA A 77 -17.54 2.58 0.01
N GLY A 78 -18.20 2.51 1.07
CA GLY A 78 -19.50 2.04 0.92
C GLY A 78 -20.38 1.84 1.80
#